data_22e8d7675370354a8140b8b9cc14aee8
#
_entry.id   22e8d7675370354a8140b8b9cc14aee8
#
_cell.length_a   1.000
_cell.length_b   1.000
_cell.length_c   1.000
_cell.angle_alpha   90.00
_cell.angle_beta   90.00
_cell.angle_gamma   90.00
#
_symmetry.space_group_name_H-M   'P 1'
#
loop_
_entity.id
_entity.type
_entity.pdbx_description
1 polymer ?
#
loop_
_entity_poly.entity_id
_entity_poly.type
_entity_poly.pdbx_seq_one_letter_code
_entity_poly.pdbx_strand_id
1 'polypeptide(L)'
;GLGDVYKRQYLNSERTAADFIDTQDSENNIPARCRVSPKWNPADDKEIKLEKIITQKWIALFPEGCEAWAEQRRTGYPRLFPVRFNHSKNGCIDTETMVRRLNFPGTLQTEDREQYLALVEALGGPDHGGTRLWWDTVNNSLD
;
A
#
# COMPACT_ATOMS: atom_id res chain seq x y z
N GLY A 1 -9.59 33.10 5.54
CA GLY A 1 -10.32 32.55 6.69
C GLY A 1 -9.50 31.57 7.49
N LEU A 2 -10.02 31.04 8.60
CA LEU A 2 -9.32 30.11 9.50
C LEU A 2 -8.84 28.84 8.74
N GLY A 3 -9.65 28.36 7.79
CA GLY A 3 -9.32 27.22 6.94
C GLY A 3 -8.07 27.44 6.08
N ASP A 4 -7.83 28.65 5.60
CA ASP A 4 -6.63 28.96 4.79
C ASP A 4 -5.38 28.97 5.65
N VAL A 5 -5.48 29.34 6.92
CA VAL A 5 -4.37 29.32 7.88
C VAL A 5 -3.94 27.88 8.13
N TYR A 6 -4.89 26.98 8.45
CA TYR A 6 -4.59 25.57 8.69
C TYR A 6 -4.06 24.87 7.44
N LYS A 7 -4.63 25.18 6.26
CA LYS A 7 -4.12 24.65 4.99
C LYS A 7 -2.67 25.06 4.75
N ARG A 8 -2.33 26.33 4.93
CA ARG A 8 -0.95 26.82 4.79
C ARG A 8 -0.01 26.19 5.80
N GLN A 9 -0.47 26.05 7.05
CA GLN A 9 0.32 25.39 8.10
C GLN A 9 0.61 23.94 7.75
N TYR A 10 -0.38 23.20 7.24
CA TYR A 10 -0.20 21.83 6.78
C TYR A 10 0.78 21.76 5.61
N LEU A 11 0.56 22.53 4.55
CA LEU A 11 1.39 22.52 3.35
C LEU A 11 2.86 22.93 3.60
N ASN A 12 3.13 23.69 4.66
CA ASN A 12 4.48 24.07 5.06
C ASN A 12 5.06 23.17 6.16
N SER A 13 4.35 22.15 6.59
CA SER A 13 4.82 21.26 7.64
C SER A 13 5.96 20.36 7.15
N GLU A 14 7.01 20.28 7.93
CA GLU A 14 8.13 19.36 7.73
C GLU A 14 7.95 18.02 8.51
N ARG A 15 6.82 17.87 9.19
CA ARG A 15 6.53 16.64 9.93
C ARG A 15 6.33 15.48 8.95
N THR A 16 6.97 14.35 9.27
CA THR A 16 6.77 13.06 8.60
C THR A 16 5.77 12.21 9.36
N ALA A 17 5.42 11.05 8.82
CA ALA A 17 4.60 10.07 9.54
C ALA A 17 5.25 9.68 10.87
N ALA A 18 4.43 9.53 11.91
CA ALA A 18 4.88 9.10 13.23
C ALA A 18 5.02 7.57 13.27
N ASP A 19 5.96 7.09 14.10
CA ASP A 19 6.07 5.68 14.43
C ASP A 19 4.78 5.19 15.12
N PHE A 20 4.42 3.96 14.88
CA PHE A 20 3.38 3.30 15.67
C PHE A 20 3.98 2.83 16.99
N ILE A 21 3.45 3.36 18.10
CA ILE A 21 3.87 3.03 19.45
C ILE A 21 2.72 2.33 20.17
N ASP A 22 2.91 1.06 20.48
CA ASP A 22 1.99 0.30 21.32
C ASP A 22 2.32 0.58 22.80
N THR A 23 1.35 1.14 23.50
CA THR A 23 1.51 1.48 24.92
C THR A 23 1.40 0.28 25.86
N GLN A 24 0.92 -0.85 25.38
CA GLN A 24 0.75 -2.08 26.15
C GLN A 24 1.89 -3.07 25.93
N ASP A 25 2.40 -3.14 24.70
CA ASP A 25 3.46 -4.07 24.32
C ASP A 25 4.44 -3.41 23.35
N SER A 26 5.62 -3.07 23.83
CA SER A 26 6.65 -2.42 23.01
C SER A 26 7.20 -3.28 21.88
N GLU A 27 7.00 -4.60 21.90
CA GLU A 27 7.38 -5.47 20.80
C GLU A 27 6.54 -5.22 19.54
N ASN A 28 5.36 -4.62 19.70
CA ASN A 28 4.49 -4.22 18.61
C ASN A 28 4.86 -2.87 17.97
N ASN A 29 5.84 -2.17 18.50
CA ASN A 29 6.29 -0.89 17.94
C ASN A 29 6.80 -1.07 16.52
N ILE A 30 6.36 -0.20 15.61
CA ILE A 30 6.76 -0.24 14.20
C ILE A 30 7.19 1.17 13.78
N PRO A 31 8.44 1.35 13.33
CA PRO A 31 8.90 2.63 12.82
C PRO A 31 8.15 3.03 11.53
N ALA A 32 7.85 4.31 11.40
CA ALA A 32 7.24 4.84 10.19
C ALA A 32 8.18 4.65 8.98
N ARG A 33 7.63 4.22 7.87
CA ARG A 33 8.36 4.02 6.62
C ARG A 33 8.21 5.20 5.67
N CYS A 34 7.07 5.90 5.72
CA CYS A 34 6.87 7.13 4.97
C CYS A 34 7.71 8.25 5.59
N ARG A 35 8.73 8.71 4.86
CA ARG A 35 9.70 9.71 5.34
C ARG A 35 9.49 11.09 4.71
N VAL A 36 8.47 11.23 3.87
CA VAL A 36 8.18 12.52 3.23
C VAL A 36 7.23 13.36 4.06
N SER A 37 7.44 14.68 4.01
CA SER A 37 6.55 15.68 4.61
C SER A 37 5.65 16.29 3.55
N PRO A 38 4.54 16.96 3.94
CA PRO A 38 3.69 17.69 3.01
C PRO A 38 4.38 18.83 2.29
N LYS A 39 5.43 19.41 2.89
CA LYS A 39 6.15 20.55 2.33
C LYS A 39 6.79 20.23 0.99
N TRP A 40 6.37 20.96 -0.03
CA TRP A 40 6.94 20.84 -1.37
C TRP A 40 8.32 21.48 -1.45
N ASN A 41 9.28 20.76 -2.02
CA ASN A 41 10.60 21.29 -2.34
C ASN A 41 10.88 21.07 -3.84
N PRO A 42 11.05 22.12 -4.64
CA PRO A 42 11.36 22.00 -6.07
C PRO A 42 12.67 21.25 -6.37
N ALA A 43 13.62 21.25 -5.42
CA ALA A 43 14.91 20.59 -5.55
C ALA A 43 14.87 19.06 -5.26
N ASP A 44 13.76 18.55 -4.69
CA ASP A 44 13.60 17.10 -4.48
C ASP A 44 13.73 16.34 -5.81
N ASP A 45 14.27 15.16 -5.77
CA ASP A 45 14.31 14.26 -6.93
C ASP A 45 12.90 13.79 -7.34
N LYS A 46 12.83 13.07 -8.45
CA LYS A 46 11.56 12.60 -9.03
C LYS A 46 10.83 11.62 -8.11
N GLU A 47 11.55 10.73 -7.46
CA GLU A 47 10.96 9.70 -6.58
C GLU A 47 10.38 10.32 -5.30
N ILE A 48 11.12 11.24 -4.66
CA ILE A 48 10.62 11.95 -3.48
C ILE A 48 9.37 12.77 -3.84
N LYS A 49 9.37 13.44 -4.99
CA LYS A 49 8.19 14.18 -5.48
C LYS A 49 7.00 13.26 -5.71
N LEU A 50 7.23 12.09 -6.31
CA LEU A 50 6.19 11.09 -6.54
C LEU A 50 5.63 10.57 -5.21
N GLU A 51 6.49 10.20 -4.25
CA GLU A 51 6.07 9.76 -2.92
C GLU A 51 5.22 10.83 -2.22
N LYS A 52 5.63 12.10 -2.27
CA LYS A 52 4.85 13.22 -1.72
C LYS A 52 3.46 13.33 -2.36
N ILE A 53 3.37 13.30 -3.68
CA ILE A 53 2.10 13.42 -4.41
C ILE A 53 1.18 12.23 -4.07
N ILE A 54 1.69 11.02 -4.13
CA ILE A 54 0.87 9.81 -3.88
C ILE A 54 0.48 9.73 -2.40
N THR A 55 1.32 10.14 -1.47
CA THR A 55 0.96 10.21 -0.06
C THR A 55 -0.22 11.19 0.18
N GLN A 56 -0.21 12.36 -0.48
CA GLN A 56 -1.34 13.29 -0.40
C GLN A 56 -2.59 12.74 -1.08
N LYS A 57 -2.44 12.07 -2.23
CA LYS A 57 -3.55 11.38 -2.90
C LYS A 57 -4.16 10.32 -1.99
N TRP A 58 -3.34 9.49 -1.33
CA TRP A 58 -3.79 8.47 -0.37
C TRP A 58 -4.68 9.07 0.73
N ILE A 59 -4.25 10.17 1.34
CA ILE A 59 -5.02 10.86 2.38
C ILE A 59 -6.35 11.41 1.82
N ALA A 60 -6.30 12.00 0.62
CA ALA A 60 -7.46 12.60 -0.04
C ALA A 60 -8.48 11.54 -0.50
N LEU A 61 -8.06 10.32 -0.76
CA LEU A 61 -8.92 9.21 -1.18
C LEU A 61 -9.74 8.59 -0.02
N PHE A 62 -9.58 9.05 1.21
CA PHE A 62 -10.43 8.56 2.29
C PHE A 62 -11.90 9.00 2.08
N PRO A 63 -12.90 8.06 2.06
CA PRO A 63 -12.82 6.63 2.37
C PRO A 63 -12.75 5.67 1.14
N GLU A 64 -12.30 6.13 -0.03
CA GLU A 64 -12.19 5.35 -1.27
C GLU A 64 -11.02 4.33 -1.24
N GLY A 65 -11.18 3.28 -0.41
CA GLY A 65 -10.13 2.31 -0.15
C GLY A 65 -9.66 1.52 -1.38
N CYS A 66 -10.55 1.22 -2.32
CA CYS A 66 -10.19 0.45 -3.53
C CYS A 66 -9.24 1.21 -4.43
N GLU A 67 -9.49 2.50 -4.66
CA GLU A 67 -8.62 3.37 -5.44
C GLU A 67 -7.27 3.58 -4.73
N ALA A 68 -7.30 3.84 -3.42
CA ALA A 68 -6.10 3.98 -2.61
C ALA A 68 -5.23 2.73 -2.69
N TRP A 69 -5.82 1.55 -2.54
CA TRP A 69 -5.11 0.27 -2.65
C TRP A 69 -4.54 0.04 -4.06
N ALA A 70 -5.27 0.38 -5.13
CA ALA A 70 -4.77 0.28 -6.50
C ALA A 70 -3.55 1.19 -6.73
N GLU A 71 -3.60 2.45 -6.27
CA GLU A 71 -2.48 3.39 -6.37
C GLU A 71 -1.25 2.93 -5.59
N GLN A 72 -1.44 2.42 -4.38
CA GLN A 72 -0.33 1.90 -3.58
C GLN A 72 0.36 0.73 -4.27
N ARG A 73 -0.39 -0.19 -4.88
CA ARG A 73 0.19 -1.31 -5.63
C ARG A 73 0.92 -0.84 -6.89
N ARG A 74 0.36 0.14 -7.59
CA ARG A 74 0.93 0.68 -8.83
C ARG A 74 2.22 1.45 -8.60
N THR A 75 2.33 2.19 -7.49
CA THR A 75 3.41 3.15 -7.25
C THR A 75 4.37 2.74 -6.13
N GLY A 76 3.96 1.84 -5.24
CA GLY A 76 4.68 1.54 -4.01
C GLY A 76 4.46 2.57 -2.89
N TYR A 77 3.72 3.63 -3.15
CA TYR A 77 3.50 4.72 -2.21
C TYR A 77 2.03 4.86 -1.78
N PRO A 78 1.77 5.35 -0.56
CA PRO A 78 2.74 5.63 0.49
C PRO A 78 3.40 4.34 1.00
N ARG A 79 4.56 4.46 1.63
CA ARG A 79 5.22 3.33 2.30
C ARG A 79 4.45 3.03 3.59
N LEU A 80 3.61 2.00 3.53
CA LEU A 80 2.76 1.59 4.65
C LEU A 80 3.54 0.79 5.70
N PHE A 81 2.98 0.68 6.91
CA PHE A 81 3.49 -0.23 7.92
C PHE A 81 3.39 -1.68 7.44
N PRO A 82 4.39 -2.54 7.72
CA PRO A 82 4.30 -3.97 7.43
C PRO A 82 3.23 -4.63 8.30
N VAL A 83 2.73 -5.77 7.87
CA VAL A 83 1.83 -6.59 8.69
C VAL A 83 2.63 -7.24 9.81
N ARG A 84 2.38 -6.87 11.07
CA ARG A 84 3.12 -7.40 12.21
C ARG A 84 2.89 -8.90 12.43
N PHE A 85 1.64 -9.32 12.35
CA PHE A 85 1.25 -10.72 12.47
C PHE A 85 0.63 -11.20 11.17
N ASN A 86 1.35 -12.05 10.46
CA ASN A 86 0.91 -12.58 9.18
C ASN A 86 0.28 -13.97 9.37
N HIS A 87 -1.04 -14.03 9.25
CA HIS A 87 -1.82 -15.26 9.35
C HIS A 87 -2.15 -15.88 7.98
N SER A 88 -1.51 -15.44 6.91
CA SER A 88 -1.73 -16.01 5.59
C SER A 88 -1.26 -17.47 5.54
N LYS A 89 -2.07 -18.30 4.87
CA LYS A 89 -1.77 -19.73 4.75
C LYS A 89 -0.43 -19.94 4.03
N ASN A 90 0.49 -20.65 4.70
CA ASN A 90 1.84 -20.94 4.18
C ASN A 90 2.66 -19.71 3.76
N GLY A 91 2.39 -18.53 4.35
CA GLY A 91 3.11 -17.32 3.99
C GLY A 91 2.86 -16.84 2.55
N CYS A 92 1.72 -17.22 1.95
CA CYS A 92 1.41 -16.85 0.56
C CYS A 92 1.24 -15.34 0.33
N ILE A 93 1.06 -14.56 1.40
CA ILE A 93 1.06 -13.10 1.37
C ILE A 93 2.32 -12.64 2.09
N ASP A 94 3.13 -11.87 1.41
CA ASP A 94 4.35 -11.31 1.98
C ASP A 94 4.03 -10.20 2.99
N THR A 95 4.76 -10.16 4.10
CA THR A 95 4.56 -9.21 5.20
C THR A 95 4.83 -7.77 4.78
N GLU A 96 5.79 -7.58 3.88
CA GLU A 96 6.24 -6.25 3.44
C GLU A 96 5.37 -5.70 2.31
N THR A 97 5.00 -6.55 1.37
CA THR A 97 4.24 -6.15 0.19
C THR A 97 2.73 -6.29 0.36
N MET A 98 2.30 -6.97 1.41
CA MET A 98 0.90 -7.17 1.77
C MET A 98 0.05 -7.83 0.67
N VAL A 99 -1.27 -7.68 0.75
CA VAL A 99 -2.23 -8.25 -0.20
C VAL A 99 -2.12 -7.54 -1.55
N ARG A 100 -1.86 -8.30 -2.61
CA ARG A 100 -1.73 -7.78 -3.99
C ARG A 100 -3.00 -7.93 -4.82
N ARG A 101 -3.83 -8.93 -4.50
CA ARG A 101 -5.12 -9.17 -5.18
C ARG A 101 -6.06 -9.97 -4.27
N LEU A 102 -7.32 -9.99 -4.61
CA LEU A 102 -8.26 -10.97 -4.07
C LEU A 102 -8.19 -12.26 -4.89
N ASN A 103 -8.42 -13.40 -4.25
CA ASN A 103 -8.54 -14.70 -4.91
C ASN A 103 -9.76 -14.70 -5.84
N PHE A 104 -9.76 -15.59 -6.83
CA PHE A 104 -10.98 -15.85 -7.59
C PHE A 104 -12.08 -16.38 -6.68
N PRO A 105 -13.37 -16.11 -6.99
CA PRO A 105 -14.49 -16.66 -6.21
C PRO A 105 -14.40 -18.17 -6.06
N GLY A 106 -14.59 -18.67 -4.85
CA GLY A 106 -14.53 -20.11 -4.57
C GLY A 106 -15.56 -20.92 -5.36
N THR A 107 -16.71 -20.32 -5.66
CA THR A 107 -17.75 -20.91 -6.52
C THR A 107 -17.24 -21.25 -7.92
N LEU A 108 -16.35 -20.46 -8.48
CA LEU A 108 -15.77 -20.70 -9.81
C LEU A 108 -14.97 -22.02 -9.86
N GLN A 109 -14.31 -22.39 -8.76
CA GLN A 109 -13.56 -23.64 -8.68
C GLN A 109 -14.46 -24.89 -8.69
N THR A 110 -15.70 -24.76 -8.20
CA THR A 110 -16.66 -25.86 -8.06
C THR A 110 -17.66 -25.92 -9.19
N GLU A 111 -18.07 -24.79 -9.74
CA GLU A 111 -19.13 -24.68 -10.76
C GLU A 111 -18.59 -24.66 -12.18
N ASP A 112 -17.39 -24.08 -12.38
CA ASP A 112 -16.73 -24.01 -13.70
C ASP A 112 -15.20 -24.14 -13.56
N ARG A 113 -14.78 -25.37 -13.33
CA ARG A 113 -13.37 -25.69 -13.14
C ARG A 113 -12.49 -25.38 -14.36
N GLU A 114 -13.02 -25.53 -15.56
CA GLU A 114 -12.29 -25.28 -16.80
C GLU A 114 -11.95 -23.78 -16.92
N GLN A 115 -12.94 -22.93 -16.73
CA GLN A 115 -12.75 -21.49 -16.72
C GLN A 115 -11.81 -21.05 -15.59
N TYR A 116 -11.94 -21.63 -14.39
CA TYR A 116 -11.03 -21.36 -13.27
C TYR A 116 -9.57 -21.64 -13.67
N LEU A 117 -9.28 -22.80 -14.25
CA LEU A 117 -7.91 -23.16 -14.65
C LEU A 117 -7.38 -22.25 -15.74
N ALA A 118 -8.18 -21.86 -16.72
CA ALA A 118 -7.80 -20.90 -17.74
C ALA A 118 -7.45 -19.51 -17.14
N LEU A 119 -8.21 -19.06 -16.14
CA LEU A 119 -7.92 -17.82 -15.43
C LEU A 119 -6.64 -17.88 -14.58
N VAL A 120 -6.36 -19.01 -13.94
CA VAL A 120 -5.11 -19.22 -13.18
C VAL A 120 -3.91 -19.25 -14.13
N GLU A 121 -4.04 -19.88 -15.30
CA GLU A 121 -3.01 -19.86 -16.33
C GLU A 121 -2.73 -18.42 -16.82
N ALA A 122 -3.80 -17.69 -17.16
CA ALA A 122 -3.70 -16.27 -17.57
C ALA A 122 -3.12 -15.36 -16.48
N LEU A 123 -3.35 -15.69 -15.20
CA LEU A 123 -2.77 -14.97 -14.06
C LEU A 123 -1.24 -15.13 -14.01
N GLY A 124 -0.70 -16.23 -14.51
CA GLY A 124 0.75 -16.52 -14.50
C GLY A 124 1.31 -16.92 -13.14
N GLY A 125 0.45 -17.32 -12.19
CA GLY A 125 0.83 -17.73 -10.86
C GLY A 125 -0.32 -18.34 -10.06
N PRO A 126 -0.08 -18.81 -8.84
CA PRO A 126 -1.10 -19.43 -8.02
C PRO A 126 -2.20 -18.43 -7.61
N ASP A 127 -3.43 -18.93 -7.48
CA ASP A 127 -4.57 -18.11 -7.06
C ASP A 127 -4.54 -17.85 -5.56
N HIS A 128 -3.79 -16.83 -5.17
CA HIS A 128 -3.76 -16.33 -3.78
C HIS A 128 -3.45 -14.83 -3.73
N GLY A 129 -3.64 -14.23 -2.56
CA GLY A 129 -3.52 -12.80 -2.34
C GLY A 129 -2.12 -12.21 -2.55
N GLY A 130 -1.07 -13.03 -2.60
CA GLY A 130 0.31 -12.57 -2.84
C GLY A 130 0.71 -12.54 -4.32
N THR A 131 -0.08 -13.18 -5.22
CA THR A 131 0.22 -13.18 -6.66
C THR A 131 -0.03 -11.79 -7.23
N ARG A 132 0.95 -11.24 -7.94
CA ARG A 132 0.86 -9.92 -8.57
C ARG A 132 0.07 -9.98 -9.86
N LEU A 133 -0.62 -8.91 -10.17
CA LEU A 133 -1.23 -8.68 -11.48
C LEU A 133 -0.17 -8.14 -12.45
N TRP A 134 -0.39 -8.28 -13.76
CA TRP A 134 0.56 -7.90 -14.81
C TRP A 134 1.05 -6.43 -14.71
N TRP A 135 0.25 -5.54 -14.18
CA TRP A 135 0.58 -4.13 -14.02
C TRP A 135 1.23 -3.79 -12.66
N ASP A 136 1.20 -4.73 -11.72
CA ASP A 136 1.77 -4.58 -10.36
C ASP A 136 3.24 -4.98 -10.37
N THR A 137 4.07 -4.14 -10.99
CA THR A 137 5.48 -4.42 -11.28
C THR A 137 6.47 -3.78 -10.31
N VAL A 138 5.99 -2.87 -9.45
CA VAL A 138 6.86 -2.15 -8.52
C VAL A 138 7.31 -3.07 -7.39
N ASN A 139 8.62 -3.22 -7.23
CA ASN A 139 9.18 -3.84 -6.05
C ASN A 139 9.08 -2.85 -4.88
N ASN A 140 8.16 -3.13 -3.97
CA ASN A 140 8.02 -2.38 -2.72
C ASN A 140 9.01 -2.87 -1.65
N SER A 141 9.97 -3.72 -2.02
CA SER A 141 11.07 -4.06 -1.13
C SER A 141 11.85 -2.78 -0.83
N LEU A 142 11.86 -2.44 0.42
CA LEU A 142 12.65 -1.33 0.95
C LEU A 142 14.12 -1.77 0.90
N ASP A 143 14.86 -1.27 -0.09
CA ASP A 143 16.30 -1.14 0.02
C ASP A 143 16.63 0.12 0.82
#